data_f06d75f238c16402cf7a08b4a6740026
#
_entry.id   f06d75f238c16402cf7a08b4a6740026
#
_cell.length_a   1.000
_cell.length_b   1.000
_cell.length_c   1.000
_cell.angle_alpha   90.00
_cell.angle_beta   90.00
_cell.angle_gamma   90.00
#
_symmetry.space_group_name_H-M   'P 1'
#
loop_
_entity.id
_entity.type
_entity.pdbx_description
1 polymer ?
#
loop_
_entity_poly.entity_id
_entity_poly.type
_entity_poly.pdbx_seq_one_letter_code
_entity_poly.pdbx_strand_id
1 'polypeptide(L)'
;MPIEWTRGSVTAAGTELRLMRAGKGSPVVILHRDIGTLEQLAFYDALAERHDVIIPIHPGYSEAPRPDWVRGVRDIAVLYRSMLEGLGLRGASLVGLGFGGWIAAEMATMAPADLSRLVLVGPMGVKPPTGDILDQALISYIEYVRAGFHDPRAFETNYGETLSTSQLVHWDLCREMSFRVAWKPYMYSDSLPHLLPGVKAPALVIQGAHDQIVPASASALCAERLPNAKLETMAGVGHLIEMEQPLALASRITAFLASA
;
A
#
# COMPACT_ATOMS: atom_id res chain seq x y z
N MET A 1 20.33 4.49 -16.59
CA MET A 1 19.51 3.93 -17.70
C MET A 1 18.07 3.93 -17.21
N PRO A 2 17.08 4.16 -18.07
CA PRO A 2 15.69 4.06 -17.62
C PRO A 2 15.40 2.66 -17.07
N ILE A 3 14.57 2.58 -16.03
CA ILE A 3 14.14 1.32 -15.43
C ILE A 3 13.15 0.64 -16.41
N GLU A 4 13.43 -0.61 -16.71
CA GLU A 4 12.62 -1.40 -17.65
C GLU A 4 11.62 -2.25 -16.86
N TRP A 5 10.34 -1.86 -16.91
CA TRP A 5 9.24 -2.56 -16.24
C TRP A 5 8.66 -3.65 -17.13
N THR A 6 8.57 -4.85 -16.60
CA THR A 6 7.83 -5.96 -17.22
C THR A 6 6.44 -6.08 -16.60
N ARG A 7 5.44 -6.37 -17.44
CA ARG A 7 4.09 -6.72 -17.01
C ARG A 7 3.88 -8.20 -17.19
N GLY A 8 3.27 -8.84 -16.22
CA GLY A 8 3.01 -10.26 -16.24
C GLY A 8 1.87 -10.64 -15.31
N SER A 9 1.66 -11.93 -15.21
CA SER A 9 0.71 -12.49 -14.24
C SER A 9 1.31 -13.72 -13.57
N VAL A 10 0.76 -14.09 -12.44
CA VAL A 10 1.05 -15.30 -11.69
C VAL A 10 -0.24 -15.91 -11.18
N THR A 11 -0.35 -17.22 -11.21
CA THR A 11 -1.49 -17.90 -10.62
C THR A 11 -1.22 -18.16 -9.13
N ALA A 12 -2.11 -17.67 -8.28
CA ALA A 12 -2.09 -17.91 -6.85
C ALA A 12 -3.47 -18.36 -6.38
N ALA A 13 -3.55 -19.46 -5.66
CA ALA A 13 -4.82 -20.05 -5.19
C ALA A 13 -5.90 -20.17 -6.31
N GLY A 14 -5.51 -20.54 -7.54
CA GLY A 14 -6.40 -20.63 -8.68
C GLY A 14 -6.82 -19.31 -9.31
N THR A 15 -6.27 -18.19 -8.86
CA THR A 15 -6.58 -16.83 -9.35
C THR A 15 -5.38 -16.27 -10.11
N GLU A 16 -5.64 -15.66 -11.26
CA GLU A 16 -4.64 -14.91 -11.99
C GLU A 16 -4.45 -13.53 -11.33
N LEU A 17 -3.23 -13.25 -10.89
CA LEU A 17 -2.83 -11.96 -10.35
C LEU A 17 -1.92 -11.25 -11.35
N ARG A 18 -2.33 -10.07 -11.79
CA ARG A 18 -1.49 -9.20 -12.62
C ARG A 18 -0.44 -8.51 -11.74
N LEU A 19 0.76 -8.33 -12.26
CA LEU A 19 1.84 -7.63 -11.57
C LEU A 19 2.75 -6.88 -12.54
N MET A 20 3.41 -5.87 -12.01
CA MET A 20 4.56 -5.21 -12.63
C MET A 20 5.82 -5.61 -11.87
N ARG A 21 6.96 -5.77 -12.56
CA ARG A 21 8.24 -6.11 -11.94
C ARG A 21 9.38 -5.41 -12.65
N ALA A 22 10.32 -4.89 -11.86
CA ALA A 22 11.54 -4.28 -12.37
C ALA A 22 12.67 -4.34 -11.34
N GLY A 23 13.89 -4.09 -11.79
CA GLY A 23 15.07 -4.06 -10.94
C GLY A 23 15.68 -5.44 -10.68
N LYS A 24 16.66 -5.46 -9.78
CA LYS A 24 17.40 -6.68 -9.36
C LYS A 24 17.85 -6.50 -7.91
N GLY A 25 18.01 -7.60 -7.20
CA GLY A 25 18.45 -7.59 -5.80
C GLY A 25 17.47 -8.28 -4.87
N SER A 26 17.44 -7.84 -3.61
CA SER A 26 16.49 -8.39 -2.63
C SER A 26 15.05 -8.05 -3.02
N PRO A 27 14.11 -9.01 -2.92
CA PRO A 27 12.74 -8.79 -3.33
C PRO A 27 11.99 -7.82 -2.41
N VAL A 28 11.34 -6.85 -3.02
CA VAL A 28 10.46 -5.86 -2.36
C VAL A 28 9.10 -5.89 -3.04
N VAL A 29 8.08 -6.26 -2.30
CA VAL A 29 6.70 -6.26 -2.78
C VAL A 29 6.00 -5.00 -2.33
N ILE A 30 5.51 -4.20 -3.28
CA ILE A 30 4.79 -2.97 -3.01
C ILE A 30 3.30 -3.20 -3.20
N LEU A 31 2.52 -2.98 -2.15
CA LEU A 31 1.06 -3.09 -2.14
C LEU A 31 0.47 -1.69 -2.23
N HIS A 32 -0.28 -1.44 -3.30
CA HIS A 32 -0.77 -0.12 -3.66
C HIS A 32 -1.96 0.34 -2.81
N ARG A 33 -2.40 1.57 -3.02
CA ARG A 33 -3.52 2.20 -2.29
C ARG A 33 -4.89 1.74 -2.78
N ASP A 34 -5.90 2.13 -2.05
CA ASP A 34 -7.33 1.98 -2.35
C ASP A 34 -7.79 2.70 -3.63
N ILE A 35 -7.07 3.71 -4.08
CA ILE A 35 -7.29 4.41 -5.34
C ILE A 35 -6.63 3.74 -6.56
N GLY A 36 -6.05 2.55 -6.37
CA GLY A 36 -5.23 1.88 -7.37
C GLY A 36 -3.79 2.38 -7.39
N THR A 37 -3.11 2.22 -8.51
CA THR A 37 -1.76 2.72 -8.73
C THR A 37 -1.57 3.26 -10.14
N LEU A 38 -0.70 4.24 -10.29
CA LEU A 38 -0.16 4.63 -11.59
C LEU A 38 0.92 3.62 -12.00
N GLU A 39 1.00 3.36 -13.30
CA GLU A 39 1.99 2.42 -13.85
C GLU A 39 3.43 2.97 -13.79
N GLN A 40 3.57 4.28 -13.80
CA GLN A 40 4.85 4.96 -13.76
C GLN A 40 4.87 5.95 -12.59
N LEU A 41 5.69 5.66 -11.59
CA LEU A 41 5.96 6.55 -10.48
C LEU A 41 7.47 6.59 -10.24
N ALA A 42 8.03 7.78 -10.11
CA ALA A 42 9.44 7.97 -9.76
C ALA A 42 9.83 7.25 -8.45
N PHE A 43 8.87 7.05 -7.55
CA PHE A 43 9.04 6.25 -6.35
C PHE A 43 9.37 4.78 -6.66
N TYR A 44 8.67 4.17 -7.61
CA TYR A 44 8.91 2.78 -8.01
C TYR A 44 10.26 2.63 -8.70
N ASP A 45 10.58 3.56 -9.61
CA ASP A 45 11.86 3.56 -10.32
C ASP A 45 13.04 3.66 -9.35
N ALA A 46 12.95 4.58 -8.37
CA ALA A 46 13.99 4.77 -7.38
C ALA A 46 14.24 3.53 -6.49
N LEU A 47 13.20 2.76 -6.18
CA LEU A 47 13.35 1.49 -5.47
C LEU A 47 13.92 0.39 -6.37
N ALA A 48 13.50 0.34 -7.64
CA ALA A 48 13.94 -0.65 -8.61
C ALA A 48 15.43 -0.49 -9.03
N GLU A 49 16.05 0.66 -8.77
CA GLU A 49 17.50 0.83 -8.94
C GLU A 49 18.31 -0.13 -8.06
N ARG A 50 17.78 -0.56 -6.92
CA ARG A 50 18.50 -1.34 -5.90
C ARG A 50 17.82 -2.64 -5.48
N HIS A 51 16.57 -2.82 -5.83
CA HIS A 51 15.73 -3.94 -5.40
C HIS A 51 15.02 -4.59 -6.58
N ASP A 52 14.68 -5.86 -6.43
CA ASP A 52 13.74 -6.55 -7.30
C ASP A 52 12.32 -6.18 -6.85
N VAL A 53 11.75 -5.17 -7.49
CA VAL A 53 10.46 -4.59 -7.11
C VAL A 53 9.33 -5.33 -7.81
N ILE A 54 8.35 -5.80 -7.04
CA ILE A 54 7.16 -6.50 -7.51
C ILE A 54 5.93 -5.73 -7.02
N ILE A 55 5.06 -5.34 -7.96
CA ILE A 55 3.84 -4.57 -7.65
C ILE A 55 2.64 -5.36 -8.17
N PRO A 56 2.00 -6.18 -7.34
CA PRO A 56 0.76 -6.85 -7.73
C PRO A 56 -0.39 -5.84 -7.77
N ILE A 57 -1.27 -5.97 -8.76
CA ILE A 57 -2.53 -5.23 -8.82
C ILE A 57 -3.56 -5.96 -7.94
N HIS A 58 -4.18 -5.23 -7.01
CA HIS A 58 -5.15 -5.84 -6.10
C HIS A 58 -6.32 -6.45 -6.88
N PRO A 59 -6.80 -7.65 -6.48
CA PRO A 59 -7.93 -8.29 -7.13
C PRO A 59 -9.15 -7.37 -7.18
N GLY A 60 -9.69 -7.17 -8.36
CA GLY A 60 -10.83 -6.28 -8.61
C GLY A 60 -10.48 -4.80 -8.79
N TYR A 61 -9.24 -4.38 -8.54
CA TYR A 61 -8.77 -3.02 -8.81
C TYR A 61 -8.25 -2.93 -10.25
N SER A 62 -8.35 -1.76 -10.86
CA SER A 62 -7.73 -1.47 -12.17
C SER A 62 -8.04 -2.55 -13.23
N GLU A 63 -9.29 -2.96 -13.37
CA GLU A 63 -9.74 -4.03 -14.29
C GLU A 63 -9.08 -5.41 -14.05
N ALA A 64 -8.39 -5.60 -12.91
CA ALA A 64 -7.88 -6.92 -12.55
C ALA A 64 -9.04 -7.88 -12.23
N PRO A 65 -8.93 -9.17 -12.57
CA PRO A 65 -9.95 -10.15 -12.21
C PRO A 65 -10.22 -10.17 -10.71
N ARG A 66 -11.49 -10.25 -10.34
CA ARG A 66 -11.91 -10.39 -8.95
C ARG A 66 -12.54 -11.75 -8.72
N PRO A 67 -11.94 -12.61 -7.91
CA PRO A 67 -12.59 -13.83 -7.47
C PRO A 67 -13.82 -13.53 -6.59
N ASP A 68 -14.93 -14.20 -6.78
CA ASP A 68 -16.16 -13.98 -6.03
C ASP A 68 -16.02 -14.27 -4.53
N TRP A 69 -15.06 -15.12 -4.16
CA TRP A 69 -14.77 -15.48 -2.78
C TRP A 69 -13.93 -14.42 -2.04
N VAL A 70 -13.28 -13.47 -2.74
CA VAL A 70 -12.56 -12.35 -2.10
C VAL A 70 -13.58 -11.35 -1.59
N ARG A 71 -13.79 -11.35 -0.27
CA ARG A 71 -14.80 -10.52 0.43
C ARG A 71 -14.23 -9.63 1.51
N GLY A 72 -12.96 -9.78 1.84
CA GLY A 72 -12.29 -9.01 2.87
C GLY A 72 -10.80 -8.81 2.58
N VAL A 73 -10.21 -7.87 3.28
CA VAL A 73 -8.77 -7.56 3.14
C VAL A 73 -7.91 -8.77 3.50
N ARG A 74 -8.35 -9.58 4.45
CA ARG A 74 -7.64 -10.79 4.85
C ARG A 74 -7.61 -11.84 3.74
N ASP A 75 -8.64 -11.94 2.90
CA ASP A 75 -8.65 -12.83 1.73
C ASP A 75 -7.57 -12.40 0.72
N ILE A 76 -7.43 -11.08 0.49
CA ILE A 76 -6.36 -10.54 -0.37
C ILE A 76 -4.98 -10.85 0.23
N ALA A 77 -4.81 -10.72 1.54
CA ALA A 77 -3.55 -11.03 2.21
C ALA A 77 -3.17 -12.53 2.07
N VAL A 78 -4.14 -13.44 2.20
CA VAL A 78 -3.92 -14.89 1.98
C VAL A 78 -3.54 -15.16 0.52
N LEU A 79 -4.22 -14.52 -0.43
CA LEU A 79 -3.93 -14.65 -1.85
C LEU A 79 -2.51 -14.20 -2.18
N TYR A 80 -2.07 -13.08 -1.62
CA TYR A 80 -0.70 -12.58 -1.81
C TYR A 80 0.36 -13.45 -1.14
N ARG A 81 0.05 -14.06 -0.03
CA ARG A 81 0.95 -15.08 0.54
C ARG A 81 1.15 -16.26 -0.40
N SER A 82 0.06 -16.78 -0.97
CA SER A 82 0.14 -17.81 -2.00
C SER A 82 0.93 -17.35 -3.23
N MET A 83 0.81 -16.08 -3.62
CA MET A 83 1.63 -15.47 -4.68
C MET A 83 3.12 -15.49 -4.34
N LEU A 84 3.51 -15.08 -3.12
CA LEU A 84 4.90 -15.11 -2.69
C LEU A 84 5.49 -16.53 -2.72
N GLU A 85 4.73 -17.51 -2.26
CA GLU A 85 5.11 -18.92 -2.31
C GLU A 85 5.29 -19.40 -3.76
N GLY A 86 4.33 -19.09 -4.63
CA GLY A 86 4.37 -19.45 -6.07
C GLY A 86 5.54 -18.81 -6.83
N LEU A 87 5.96 -17.62 -6.43
CA LEU A 87 7.12 -16.92 -6.98
C LEU A 87 8.45 -17.33 -6.32
N GLY A 88 8.44 -18.17 -5.30
CA GLY A 88 9.63 -18.57 -4.53
C GLY A 88 10.26 -17.42 -3.72
N LEU A 89 9.48 -16.39 -3.40
CA LEU A 89 9.95 -15.19 -2.72
C LEU A 89 9.92 -15.37 -1.19
N ARG A 90 10.94 -16.08 -0.66
CA ARG A 90 11.15 -16.17 0.79
C ARG A 90 11.96 -14.97 1.29
N GLY A 91 11.61 -14.46 2.47
CA GLY A 91 12.29 -13.30 3.06
C GLY A 91 12.08 -11.98 2.27
N ALA A 92 10.99 -11.87 1.51
CA ALA A 92 10.66 -10.62 0.85
C ALA A 92 10.37 -9.52 1.86
N SER A 93 10.72 -8.28 1.52
CA SER A 93 10.28 -7.10 2.25
C SER A 93 8.93 -6.64 1.69
N LEU A 94 8.02 -6.23 2.57
CA LEU A 94 6.73 -5.65 2.18
C LEU A 94 6.74 -4.14 2.38
N VAL A 95 6.27 -3.41 1.38
CA VAL A 95 5.99 -1.97 1.44
C VAL A 95 4.52 -1.77 1.15
N GLY A 96 3.73 -1.42 2.15
CA GLY A 96 2.30 -1.20 2.00
C GLY A 96 1.94 0.28 2.08
N LEU A 97 1.24 0.78 1.05
CA LEU A 97 0.80 2.16 0.93
C LEU A 97 -0.69 2.25 1.29
N GLY A 98 -1.07 3.01 2.31
CA GLY A 98 -2.47 3.19 2.72
C GLY A 98 -3.21 1.88 2.94
N PHE A 99 -4.16 1.56 2.07
CA PHE A 99 -4.88 0.30 2.04
C PHE A 99 -3.95 -0.92 1.85
N GLY A 100 -2.95 -0.81 0.97
CA GLY A 100 -1.90 -1.82 0.83
C GLY A 100 -1.09 -2.00 2.12
N GLY A 101 -1.00 -0.98 2.97
CA GLY A 101 -0.43 -1.06 4.31
C GLY A 101 -1.22 -1.98 5.23
N TRP A 102 -2.56 -1.94 5.16
CA TRP A 102 -3.41 -2.90 5.86
C TRP A 102 -3.18 -4.33 5.37
N ILE A 103 -3.16 -4.54 4.04
CA ILE A 103 -2.90 -5.87 3.48
C ILE A 103 -1.51 -6.38 3.93
N ALA A 104 -0.47 -5.54 3.88
CA ALA A 104 0.88 -5.91 4.33
C ALA A 104 0.92 -6.29 5.81
N ALA A 105 0.22 -5.55 6.65
CA ALA A 105 0.10 -5.83 8.08
C ALA A 105 -0.60 -7.18 8.33
N GLU A 106 -1.72 -7.46 7.64
CA GLU A 106 -2.39 -8.77 7.72
C GLU A 106 -1.45 -9.92 7.29
N MET A 107 -0.72 -9.75 6.16
CA MET A 107 0.27 -10.75 5.71
C MET A 107 1.34 -11.00 6.77
N ALA A 108 1.85 -9.94 7.41
CA ALA A 108 2.86 -10.03 8.44
C ALA A 108 2.37 -10.78 9.69
N THR A 109 1.09 -10.64 10.06
CA THR A 109 0.52 -11.39 11.20
C THR A 109 0.37 -12.89 10.93
N MET A 110 0.19 -13.29 9.66
CA MET A 110 -0.02 -14.67 9.27
C MET A 110 1.27 -15.50 9.21
N ALA A 111 2.42 -14.87 8.89
CA ALA A 111 3.71 -15.54 8.79
C ALA A 111 4.85 -14.65 9.29
N PRO A 112 4.93 -14.45 10.60
CA PRO A 112 5.84 -13.48 11.18
C PRO A 112 7.33 -13.79 10.96
N ALA A 113 7.68 -15.03 10.57
CA ALA A 113 9.06 -15.44 10.31
C ALA A 113 9.49 -15.36 8.84
N ASP A 114 8.56 -15.16 7.91
CA ASP A 114 8.82 -15.25 6.46
C ASP A 114 9.14 -13.89 5.81
N LEU A 115 9.05 -12.81 6.56
CA LEU A 115 9.30 -11.45 6.07
C LEU A 115 10.63 -10.91 6.57
N SER A 116 11.39 -10.27 5.67
CA SER A 116 12.64 -9.60 6.03
C SER A 116 12.38 -8.27 6.72
N ARG A 117 11.53 -7.44 6.14
CA ARG A 117 11.19 -6.10 6.64
C ARG A 117 9.72 -5.77 6.31
N LEU A 118 9.12 -4.92 7.13
CA LEU A 118 7.78 -4.38 6.92
C LEU A 118 7.82 -2.85 6.90
N VAL A 119 7.34 -2.23 5.83
CA VAL A 119 7.18 -0.77 5.72
C VAL A 119 5.71 -0.45 5.51
N LEU A 120 5.16 0.41 6.35
CA LEU A 120 3.77 0.85 6.30
C LEU A 120 3.74 2.38 6.12
N VAL A 121 3.17 2.84 5.01
CA VAL A 121 3.13 4.27 4.64
C VAL A 121 1.70 4.77 4.73
N GLY A 122 1.37 5.58 5.74
CA GLY A 122 0.01 6.05 6.03
C GLY A 122 -0.98 4.89 6.15
N PRO A 123 -0.69 3.83 6.94
CA PRO A 123 -1.46 2.60 6.86
C PRO A 123 -2.90 2.76 7.33
N MET A 124 -3.83 2.18 6.60
CA MET A 124 -5.17 1.81 7.06
C MET A 124 -5.12 0.50 7.85
N GLY A 125 -6.26 0.00 8.30
CA GLY A 125 -6.40 -1.31 8.93
C GLY A 125 -6.53 -1.29 10.45
N VAL A 126 -6.25 -0.17 11.11
CA VAL A 126 -6.53 0.03 12.54
C VAL A 126 -7.49 1.19 12.73
N LYS A 127 -8.40 1.07 13.70
CA LYS A 127 -9.28 2.17 14.06
C LYS A 127 -8.45 3.27 14.74
N PRO A 128 -8.47 4.52 14.20
CA PRO A 128 -7.76 5.62 14.84
C PRO A 128 -8.27 5.85 16.27
N PRO A 129 -7.41 5.99 17.28
CA PRO A 129 -7.83 6.39 18.63
C PRO A 129 -8.47 7.79 18.67
N THR A 130 -8.05 8.67 17.78
CA THR A 130 -8.59 10.03 17.63
C THR A 130 -8.72 10.38 16.14
N GLY A 131 -9.82 11.06 15.78
CA GLY A 131 -10.19 11.31 14.39
C GLY A 131 -10.79 10.09 13.71
N ASP A 132 -11.20 10.26 12.46
CA ASP A 132 -11.81 9.23 11.64
C ASP A 132 -11.08 9.13 10.30
N ILE A 133 -11.00 7.92 9.72
CA ILE A 133 -10.55 7.74 8.33
C ILE A 133 -11.58 8.41 7.42
N LEU A 134 -11.09 9.23 6.49
CA LEU A 134 -11.96 9.97 5.56
C LEU A 134 -12.85 9.01 4.77
N ASP A 135 -14.16 9.18 4.91
CA ASP A 135 -15.14 8.29 4.30
C ASP A 135 -15.36 8.64 2.83
N GLN A 136 -14.96 7.73 1.95
CA GLN A 136 -15.17 7.83 0.51
C GLN A 136 -16.64 7.90 0.09
N ALA A 137 -17.59 7.50 0.94
CA ALA A 137 -19.01 7.56 0.63
C ALA A 137 -19.58 8.99 0.77
N LEU A 138 -18.90 9.85 1.52
CA LEU A 138 -19.39 11.20 1.83
C LEU A 138 -18.93 12.28 0.85
N ILE A 139 -17.97 11.97 -0.02
CA ILE A 139 -17.37 12.92 -0.97
C ILE A 139 -17.18 12.27 -2.34
N SER A 140 -16.94 13.09 -3.37
CA SER A 140 -16.60 12.58 -4.69
C SER A 140 -15.22 11.93 -4.72
N TYR A 141 -14.96 11.06 -5.72
CA TYR A 141 -13.62 10.45 -5.90
C TYR A 141 -12.53 11.48 -6.09
N ILE A 142 -12.83 12.52 -6.85
CA ILE A 142 -11.89 13.61 -7.15
C ILE A 142 -11.50 14.31 -5.84
N GLU A 143 -12.48 14.63 -5.01
CA GLU A 143 -12.26 15.25 -3.70
C GLU A 143 -11.46 14.32 -2.78
N TYR A 144 -11.77 13.02 -2.77
CA TYR A 144 -11.04 12.04 -1.98
C TYR A 144 -9.57 11.96 -2.40
N VAL A 145 -9.29 11.81 -3.70
CA VAL A 145 -7.91 11.75 -4.19
C VAL A 145 -7.18 13.07 -3.95
N ARG A 146 -7.84 14.22 -4.16
CA ARG A 146 -7.27 15.54 -3.86
C ARG A 146 -6.92 15.70 -2.39
N ALA A 147 -7.77 15.24 -1.47
CA ALA A 147 -7.51 15.25 -0.03
C ALA A 147 -6.27 14.44 0.36
N GLY A 148 -5.85 13.50 -0.48
CA GLY A 148 -4.60 12.75 -0.27
C GLY A 148 -3.33 13.55 -0.48
N PHE A 149 -3.39 14.73 -1.13
CA PHE A 149 -2.27 15.62 -1.37
C PHE A 149 -2.27 16.80 -0.39
N HIS A 150 -1.10 17.17 0.10
CA HIS A 150 -0.89 18.43 0.83
C HIS A 150 -0.68 19.60 -0.14
N ASP A 151 0.15 19.41 -1.18
CA ASP A 151 0.33 20.39 -2.25
C ASP A 151 -0.64 20.10 -3.41
N PRO A 152 -1.62 20.98 -3.68
CA PRO A 152 -2.55 20.79 -4.82
C PRO A 152 -1.86 20.64 -6.17
N ARG A 153 -0.67 21.24 -6.36
CA ARG A 153 0.09 21.13 -7.61
C ARG A 153 0.64 19.72 -7.84
N ALA A 154 0.89 18.98 -6.77
CA ALA A 154 1.29 17.57 -6.89
C ALA A 154 0.18 16.71 -7.47
N PHE A 155 -1.10 17.00 -7.19
CA PHE A 155 -2.23 16.36 -7.86
C PHE A 155 -2.19 16.59 -9.37
N GLU A 156 -2.03 17.86 -9.80
CA GLU A 156 -1.98 18.21 -11.22
C GLU A 156 -0.76 17.60 -11.93
N THR A 157 0.37 17.52 -11.25
CA THR A 157 1.59 16.88 -11.78
C THR A 157 1.38 15.40 -12.08
N ASN A 158 0.65 14.68 -11.21
CA ASN A 158 0.43 13.23 -11.35
C ASN A 158 -0.73 12.87 -12.27
N TYR A 159 -1.80 13.68 -12.29
CA TYR A 159 -3.06 13.36 -12.98
C TYR A 159 -3.44 14.33 -14.09
N GLY A 160 -2.69 15.44 -14.23
CA GLY A 160 -2.99 16.51 -15.18
C GLY A 160 -4.07 17.49 -14.66
N GLU A 161 -4.19 18.62 -15.36
CA GLU A 161 -5.21 19.64 -15.05
C GLU A 161 -6.64 19.15 -15.36
N THR A 162 -6.76 18.31 -16.39
CA THR A 162 -8.04 17.73 -16.81
C THR A 162 -7.98 16.21 -16.71
N LEU A 163 -8.85 15.64 -15.89
CA LEU A 163 -8.95 14.20 -15.71
C LEU A 163 -9.56 13.53 -16.93
N SER A 164 -8.94 12.45 -17.40
CA SER A 164 -9.52 11.63 -18.47
C SER A 164 -10.70 10.80 -17.95
N THR A 165 -11.62 10.44 -18.85
CA THR A 165 -12.72 9.52 -18.52
C THR A 165 -12.19 8.17 -18.01
N SER A 166 -11.10 7.67 -18.58
CA SER A 166 -10.48 6.43 -18.11
C SER A 166 -9.98 6.53 -16.68
N GLN A 167 -9.41 7.66 -16.26
CA GLN A 167 -8.99 7.87 -14.87
C GLN A 167 -10.19 7.92 -13.92
N LEU A 168 -11.29 8.55 -14.32
CA LEU A 168 -12.51 8.58 -13.51
C LEU A 168 -13.11 7.18 -13.32
N VAL A 169 -13.20 6.41 -14.41
CA VAL A 169 -13.67 5.01 -14.37
C VAL A 169 -12.74 4.15 -13.51
N HIS A 170 -11.42 4.35 -13.62
CA HIS A 170 -10.45 3.64 -12.80
C HIS A 170 -10.70 3.86 -11.30
N TRP A 171 -10.87 5.11 -10.86
CA TRP A 171 -11.16 5.40 -9.45
C TRP A 171 -12.52 4.88 -9.00
N ASP A 172 -13.53 4.88 -9.87
CA ASP A 172 -14.85 4.32 -9.56
C ASP A 172 -14.76 2.80 -9.28
N LEU A 173 -14.06 2.06 -10.14
CA LEU A 173 -13.81 0.63 -9.93
C LEU A 173 -13.02 0.36 -8.63
N CYS A 174 -12.00 1.14 -8.36
CA CYS A 174 -11.21 1.02 -7.13
C CYS A 174 -12.07 1.27 -5.89
N ARG A 175 -12.92 2.29 -5.91
CA ARG A 175 -13.85 2.60 -4.82
C ARG A 175 -14.89 1.50 -4.61
N GLU A 176 -15.49 1.00 -5.70
CA GLU A 176 -16.42 -0.12 -5.62
C GLU A 176 -15.76 -1.30 -4.89
N MET A 177 -14.52 -1.62 -5.27
CA MET A 177 -13.81 -2.73 -4.66
C MET A 177 -13.47 -2.45 -3.20
N SER A 178 -13.07 -1.23 -2.85
CA SER A 178 -12.82 -0.83 -1.46
C SER A 178 -14.04 -1.01 -0.60
N PHE A 179 -15.22 -0.63 -1.07
CA PHE A 179 -16.48 -0.87 -0.35
C PHE A 179 -16.84 -2.36 -0.24
N ARG A 180 -16.50 -3.17 -1.21
CA ARG A 180 -16.76 -4.62 -1.14
C ARG A 180 -15.96 -5.33 -0.04
N VAL A 181 -14.73 -4.90 0.19
CA VAL A 181 -13.78 -5.61 1.08
C VAL A 181 -13.51 -4.91 2.40
N ALA A 182 -13.82 -3.61 2.51
CA ALA A 182 -13.44 -2.78 3.67
C ALA A 182 -14.54 -1.81 4.15
N TRP A 183 -15.81 -2.13 3.87
CA TRP A 183 -16.92 -1.26 4.25
C TRP A 183 -17.32 -1.38 5.72
N LYS A 184 -17.29 -2.58 6.30
CA LYS A 184 -17.79 -2.81 7.65
C LYS A 184 -16.89 -3.76 8.45
N PRO A 185 -16.12 -3.22 9.38
CA PRO A 185 -15.93 -1.79 9.67
C PRO A 185 -15.18 -1.07 8.55
N TYR A 186 -15.41 0.25 8.44
CA TYR A 186 -14.86 1.05 7.34
C TYR A 186 -13.36 1.27 7.50
N MET A 187 -12.59 0.69 6.55
CA MET A 187 -11.14 0.82 6.40
C MET A 187 -10.30 0.40 7.62
N TYR A 188 -10.85 -0.44 8.52
CA TYR A 188 -10.07 -1.05 9.62
C TYR A 188 -10.58 -2.45 9.99
N SER A 189 -9.80 -3.14 10.80
CA SER A 189 -10.13 -4.44 11.40
C SER A 189 -10.00 -4.34 12.92
N ASP A 190 -11.02 -4.80 13.66
CA ASP A 190 -10.96 -4.84 15.12
C ASP A 190 -9.91 -5.84 15.63
N SER A 191 -9.62 -6.88 14.85
CA SER A 191 -8.66 -7.92 15.26
C SER A 191 -7.19 -7.54 15.00
N LEU A 192 -6.91 -6.73 13.99
CA LEU A 192 -5.54 -6.44 13.57
C LEU A 192 -4.66 -5.86 14.69
N PRO A 193 -5.11 -4.88 15.51
CA PRO A 193 -4.28 -4.33 16.60
C PRO A 193 -3.86 -5.38 17.63
N HIS A 194 -4.66 -6.45 17.80
CA HIS A 194 -4.36 -7.55 18.71
C HIS A 194 -3.39 -8.58 18.13
N LEU A 195 -3.26 -8.62 16.79
CA LEU A 195 -2.38 -9.55 16.07
C LEU A 195 -1.00 -8.95 15.79
N LEU A 196 -0.90 -7.63 15.64
CA LEU A 196 0.36 -6.92 15.36
C LEU A 196 1.50 -7.25 16.34
N PRO A 197 1.28 -7.49 17.67
CA PRO A 197 2.34 -7.90 18.59
C PRO A 197 3.03 -9.22 18.21
N GLY A 198 2.41 -10.04 17.37
CA GLY A 198 3.00 -11.29 16.86
C GLY A 198 4.02 -11.09 15.74
N VAL A 199 4.06 -9.93 15.09
CA VAL A 199 4.96 -9.62 13.97
C VAL A 199 6.41 -9.54 14.47
N LYS A 200 7.31 -10.32 13.86
CA LYS A 200 8.73 -10.37 14.24
C LYS A 200 9.63 -9.50 13.38
N ALA A 201 9.23 -9.27 12.14
CA ALA A 201 10.01 -8.46 11.20
C ALA A 201 10.22 -7.05 11.76
N PRO A 202 11.44 -6.47 11.62
CA PRO A 202 11.62 -5.05 11.84
C PRO A 202 10.66 -4.24 10.98
N ALA A 203 10.06 -3.20 11.55
CA ALA A 203 9.03 -2.42 10.88
C ALA A 203 9.37 -0.93 10.85
N LEU A 204 8.99 -0.25 9.78
CA LEU A 204 9.02 1.19 9.64
C LEU A 204 7.61 1.69 9.30
N VAL A 205 7.06 2.51 10.16
CA VAL A 205 5.79 3.20 9.89
C VAL A 205 6.10 4.65 9.51
N ILE A 206 5.62 5.07 8.35
CA ILE A 206 5.81 6.43 7.83
C ILE A 206 4.44 7.10 7.70
N GLN A 207 4.30 8.33 8.17
CA GLN A 207 3.08 9.13 7.98
C GLN A 207 3.41 10.50 7.39
N GLY A 208 2.48 11.06 6.63
CA GLY A 208 2.53 12.45 6.20
C GLY A 208 2.09 13.38 7.34
N ALA A 209 2.79 14.51 7.52
CA ALA A 209 2.43 15.49 8.56
C ALA A 209 1.06 16.13 8.30
N HIS A 210 0.58 16.11 7.06
CA HIS A 210 -0.67 16.71 6.61
C HIS A 210 -1.64 15.68 6.02
N ASP A 211 -1.55 14.41 6.47
CA ASP A 211 -2.45 13.35 6.03
C ASP A 211 -3.90 13.66 6.45
N GLN A 212 -4.78 13.89 5.46
CA GLN A 212 -6.21 14.17 5.66
C GLN A 212 -7.09 12.94 5.41
N ILE A 213 -6.50 11.83 4.98
CA ILE A 213 -7.21 10.57 4.74
C ILE A 213 -7.17 9.69 5.99
N VAL A 214 -5.96 9.46 6.52
CA VAL A 214 -5.75 8.61 7.69
C VAL A 214 -5.16 9.45 8.83
N PRO A 215 -5.87 9.58 9.96
CA PRO A 215 -5.36 10.30 11.12
C PRO A 215 -4.02 9.74 11.60
N ALA A 216 -3.10 10.64 11.98
CA ALA A 216 -1.77 10.27 12.49
C ALA A 216 -1.83 9.29 13.68
N SER A 217 -2.93 9.31 14.46
CA SER A 217 -3.17 8.39 15.56
C SER A 217 -3.26 6.92 15.13
N ALA A 218 -3.68 6.64 13.88
CA ALA A 218 -3.68 5.28 13.33
C ALA A 218 -2.25 4.76 13.10
N SER A 219 -1.39 5.58 12.47
CA SER A 219 0.02 5.24 12.28
C SER A 219 0.75 5.07 13.62
N ALA A 220 0.46 5.94 14.59
CA ALA A 220 1.01 5.83 15.94
C ALA A 220 0.59 4.53 16.63
N LEU A 221 -0.69 4.15 16.54
CA LEU A 221 -1.17 2.88 17.08
C LEU A 221 -0.53 1.67 16.38
N CYS A 222 -0.37 1.69 15.06
CA CYS A 222 0.37 0.64 14.35
C CYS A 222 1.79 0.49 14.87
N ALA A 223 2.52 1.59 15.03
CA ALA A 223 3.89 1.57 15.52
C ALA A 223 3.98 1.12 16.98
N GLU A 224 3.02 1.51 17.83
CA GLU A 224 2.94 1.06 19.23
C GLU A 224 2.73 -0.44 19.34
N ARG A 225 1.90 -1.01 18.47
CA ARG A 225 1.53 -2.43 18.51
C ARG A 225 2.56 -3.37 17.87
N LEU A 226 3.39 -2.86 16.98
CA LEU A 226 4.47 -3.61 16.34
C LEU A 226 5.72 -3.63 17.24
N PRO A 227 6.22 -4.80 17.70
CA PRO A 227 7.30 -4.88 18.69
C PRO A 227 8.62 -4.23 18.26
N ASN A 228 8.91 -4.25 16.96
CA ASN A 228 10.17 -3.79 16.37
C ASN A 228 9.95 -2.63 15.38
N ALA A 229 9.04 -1.71 15.70
CA ALA A 229 8.70 -0.61 14.79
C ALA A 229 9.42 0.69 15.15
N LYS A 230 9.71 1.47 14.10
CA LYS A 230 10.02 2.90 14.18
C LYS A 230 8.89 3.67 13.51
N LEU A 231 8.51 4.81 14.08
CA LEU A 231 7.57 5.77 13.48
C LEU A 231 8.34 6.97 12.97
N GLU A 232 8.11 7.35 11.72
CA GLU A 232 8.63 8.56 11.10
C GLU A 232 7.51 9.42 10.55
N THR A 233 7.61 10.74 10.73
CA THR A 233 6.71 11.72 10.12
C THR A 233 7.44 12.48 9.04
N MET A 234 6.87 12.50 7.82
CA MET A 234 7.39 13.31 6.71
C MET A 234 6.67 14.66 6.66
N ALA A 235 7.44 15.73 6.74
CA ALA A 235 6.92 17.09 6.68
C ALA A 235 6.52 17.49 5.25
N GLY A 236 5.50 18.36 5.13
CA GLY A 236 5.09 18.95 3.86
C GLY A 236 4.47 17.95 2.87
N VAL A 237 3.89 16.86 3.35
CA VAL A 237 3.19 15.85 2.53
C VAL A 237 1.89 15.40 3.18
N GLY A 238 0.93 15.02 2.36
CA GLY A 238 -0.33 14.41 2.76
C GLY A 238 -0.26 12.88 2.85
N HIS A 239 -1.34 12.24 2.42
CA HIS A 239 -1.46 10.79 2.40
C HIS A 239 -0.65 10.15 1.27
N LEU A 240 -0.61 10.78 0.08
CA LEU A 240 0.00 10.25 -1.14
C LEU A 240 1.49 10.60 -1.22
N ILE A 241 2.26 10.21 -0.21
CA ILE A 241 3.68 10.57 -0.05
C ILE A 241 4.52 10.14 -1.24
N GLU A 242 4.25 8.97 -1.82
CA GLU A 242 4.93 8.41 -2.99
C GLU A 242 4.74 9.24 -4.26
N MET A 243 3.73 10.10 -4.29
CA MET A 243 3.44 11.02 -5.39
C MET A 243 3.94 12.44 -5.11
N GLU A 244 3.97 12.86 -3.83
CA GLU A 244 4.41 14.21 -3.44
C GLU A 244 5.93 14.31 -3.24
N GLN A 245 6.53 13.31 -2.60
CA GLN A 245 7.98 13.28 -2.34
C GLN A 245 8.56 11.89 -2.66
N PRO A 246 8.47 11.44 -3.92
CA PRO A 246 8.83 10.08 -4.33
C PRO A 246 10.26 9.69 -3.96
N LEU A 247 11.24 10.54 -4.24
CA LEU A 247 12.64 10.22 -4.01
C LEU A 247 13.01 10.25 -2.52
N ALA A 248 12.41 11.16 -1.75
CA ALA A 248 12.63 11.23 -0.31
C ALA A 248 12.06 9.99 0.39
N LEU A 249 10.86 9.54 0.00
CA LEU A 249 10.26 8.31 0.51
C LEU A 249 11.10 7.09 0.13
N ALA A 250 11.48 6.96 -1.14
CA ALA A 250 12.30 5.84 -1.61
C ALA A 250 13.65 5.76 -0.89
N SER A 251 14.31 6.91 -0.64
CA SER A 251 15.56 6.98 0.11
C SER A 251 15.42 6.46 1.54
N ARG A 252 14.34 6.86 2.27
CA ARG A 252 14.07 6.39 3.64
C ARG A 252 13.83 4.88 3.67
N ILE A 253 13.01 4.39 2.75
CA ILE A 253 12.71 2.96 2.64
C ILE A 253 13.98 2.19 2.31
N THR A 254 14.76 2.60 1.32
CA THR A 254 16.02 1.93 0.96
C THR A 254 17.00 1.90 2.12
N ALA A 255 17.15 2.99 2.88
CA ALA A 255 18.02 3.04 4.05
C ALA A 255 17.54 2.06 5.14
N PHE A 256 16.23 1.96 5.37
CA PHE A 256 15.66 1.01 6.31
C PHE A 256 15.83 -0.44 5.84
N LEU A 257 15.62 -0.74 4.57
CA LEU A 257 15.80 -2.08 4.01
C LEU A 257 17.25 -2.57 4.06
N ALA A 258 18.22 -1.65 4.01
CA ALA A 258 19.64 -1.94 4.10
C ALA A 258 20.18 -2.01 5.55
N SER A 259 19.40 -1.60 6.55
CA SER A 259 19.83 -1.65 7.95
C SER A 259 19.95 -3.09 8.43
N ALA A 260 20.97 -3.37 9.27
CA ALA A 260 21.23 -4.70 9.80
C ALA A 260 20.15 -5.16 10.80
#